data_87fbe509afef8d6f78757d345e06a43e
#
_entry.id   87fbe509afef8d6f78757d345e06a43e
#
_cell.length_a   1.000
_cell.length_b   1.000
_cell.length_c   1.000
_cell.angle_alpha   90.00
_cell.angle_beta   90.00
_cell.angle_gamma   90.00
#
_symmetry.space_group_name_H-M   'P 1'
#
loop_
_entity.id
_entity.type
_entity.pdbx_description
1 polymer ?
#
loop_
_entity_poly.entity_id
_entity_poly.type
_entity_poly.pdbx_seq_one_letter_code
_entity_poly.pdbx_strand_id
1 'polypeptide(L)'
;MKTIAILLLCIASISNIAISRTVMVGASHIDKTIRSGIINANAHDTLLVETGIYHEHTLVIDKPIVVIGINHPIIEGEHKYENVSIKADSVTFSGFSIRNSGISSIVDYAGIKIHNRHHVIIVNNILEDCFFGIYSQYSVNCIIKNNKLIAHQEQEQQSGNGIHCWKSDSLQIVGNTITGHRDGIYFEFVTNSIIWRNVSFGNIRYGLHFMFSNSDTYAANVFEKNGAGVAVMFSKKVKMYHNYFIENWGDASYGILLKEISDSYIDGNYFERNTSGIFLEGVSRVEMYNNDFTENGWGLKIQASCMEIVLKNNNFRGNTFDVGTNGSLVLNTFENNYWDKYEGYDLNKDKIGDIPYRPVSMFSMVVEKNPPAMMLFRSLITTLMDRSEKVIPSLTPEQLKDNHPLMKPLRL
;
A
#
# COMPACT_ATOMS: atom_id res chain seq x y z
N MET A 1 -82.76 -5.49 5.75
CA MET A 1 -81.50 -5.16 6.48
C MET A 1 -80.50 -6.31 6.32
N LYS A 2 -79.47 -6.15 5.49
CA LYS A 2 -78.50 -7.20 5.23
C LYS A 2 -77.29 -6.86 6.06
N THR A 3 -76.93 -7.69 7.03
CA THR A 3 -75.76 -7.59 7.88
C THR A 3 -74.57 -8.18 7.16
N ILE A 4 -73.61 -7.33 6.81
CA ILE A 4 -72.33 -7.75 6.21
C ILE A 4 -71.35 -8.11 7.36
N ALA A 5 -70.96 -9.37 7.48
CA ALA A 5 -69.95 -9.83 8.37
C ALA A 5 -68.57 -9.60 7.70
N ILE A 6 -67.76 -8.71 8.23
CA ILE A 6 -66.40 -8.49 7.81
C ILE A 6 -65.53 -9.53 8.54
N LEU A 7 -65.01 -10.50 7.81
CA LEU A 7 -64.03 -11.48 8.27
C LEU A 7 -62.66 -10.84 8.24
N LEU A 8 -62.11 -10.44 9.41
CA LEU A 8 -60.74 -9.97 9.54
C LEU A 8 -59.81 -11.18 9.48
N LEU A 9 -59.16 -11.37 8.33
CA LEU A 9 -58.05 -12.33 8.19
C LEU A 9 -56.80 -11.71 8.75
N CYS A 10 -56.45 -11.96 10.02
CA CYS A 10 -55.11 -11.67 10.57
C CYS A 10 -54.11 -12.65 9.94
N ILE A 11 -53.42 -12.19 8.91
CA ILE A 11 -52.20 -12.85 8.44
C ILE A 11 -51.11 -12.57 9.48
N ALA A 12 -50.92 -13.50 10.38
CA ALA A 12 -49.75 -13.52 11.24
C ALA A 12 -48.55 -13.77 10.34
N SER A 13 -47.81 -12.70 10.00
CA SER A 13 -46.47 -12.80 9.44
C SER A 13 -45.61 -13.43 10.51
N ILE A 14 -45.42 -14.73 10.44
CA ILE A 14 -44.39 -15.44 11.21
C ILE A 14 -43.09 -14.95 10.62
N SER A 15 -42.51 -13.89 11.22
CA SER A 15 -41.12 -13.57 11.01
C SER A 15 -40.31 -14.77 11.54
N ASN A 16 -39.82 -15.57 10.61
CA ASN A 16 -38.79 -16.58 10.95
C ASN A 16 -37.63 -15.83 11.58
N ILE A 17 -37.59 -15.84 12.91
CA ILE A 17 -36.41 -15.47 13.65
C ILE A 17 -35.40 -16.57 13.32
N ALA A 18 -34.51 -16.30 12.37
CA ALA A 18 -33.41 -17.19 12.06
C ALA A 18 -32.52 -17.26 13.33
N ILE A 19 -32.70 -18.32 14.12
CA ILE A 19 -31.83 -18.58 15.27
C ILE A 19 -30.50 -19.08 14.69
N SER A 20 -29.48 -18.22 14.71
CA SER A 20 -28.10 -18.61 14.38
C SER A 20 -27.66 -19.74 15.31
N ARG A 21 -27.32 -20.88 14.76
CA ARG A 21 -26.76 -22.01 15.52
C ARG A 21 -25.25 -22.07 15.32
N THR A 22 -24.58 -22.76 16.26
CA THR A 22 -23.16 -23.08 16.15
C THR A 22 -23.00 -24.53 15.70
N VAL A 23 -22.26 -24.71 14.60
CA VAL A 23 -21.82 -26.01 14.09
C VAL A 23 -20.36 -26.21 14.49
N MET A 24 -20.05 -27.29 15.18
CA MET A 24 -18.71 -27.63 15.63
C MET A 24 -18.05 -28.60 14.64
N VAL A 25 -16.80 -28.31 14.26
CA VAL A 25 -15.98 -29.19 13.42
C VAL A 25 -14.73 -29.62 14.18
N GLY A 26 -14.44 -30.91 14.17
CA GLY A 26 -13.26 -31.47 14.83
C GLY A 26 -13.32 -32.97 14.95
N ALA A 27 -12.25 -33.59 15.36
CA ALA A 27 -12.15 -35.05 15.45
C ALA A 27 -13.19 -35.71 16.39
N SER A 28 -13.64 -34.98 17.43
CA SER A 28 -14.63 -35.40 18.42
C SER A 28 -16.07 -35.08 18.05
N HIS A 29 -16.30 -34.32 16.98
CA HIS A 29 -17.64 -33.85 16.57
C HIS A 29 -18.23 -34.69 15.44
N ILE A 30 -19.54 -34.49 15.16
CA ILE A 30 -20.22 -35.10 14.02
C ILE A 30 -19.57 -34.72 12.71
N ASP A 31 -19.28 -33.40 12.57
CA ASP A 31 -18.57 -32.87 11.41
C ASP A 31 -17.06 -32.96 11.66
N LYS A 32 -16.40 -33.93 11.03
CA LYS A 32 -14.96 -34.16 11.15
C LYS A 32 -14.13 -33.36 10.16
N THR A 33 -14.78 -32.79 9.16
CA THR A 33 -14.15 -32.00 8.08
C THR A 33 -14.79 -30.63 8.00
N ILE A 34 -14.01 -29.63 7.59
CA ILE A 34 -14.52 -28.26 7.39
C ILE A 34 -15.61 -28.27 6.32
N ARG A 35 -15.42 -29.06 5.25
CA ARG A 35 -16.38 -29.21 4.17
C ARG A 35 -17.73 -29.76 4.67
N SER A 36 -17.74 -30.78 5.54
CA SER A 36 -19.00 -31.28 6.10
C SER A 36 -19.70 -30.23 6.96
N GLY A 37 -18.93 -29.48 7.76
CA GLY A 37 -19.47 -28.38 8.55
C GLY A 37 -20.09 -27.27 7.69
N ILE A 38 -19.44 -26.88 6.60
CA ILE A 38 -20.00 -25.90 5.64
C ILE A 38 -21.30 -26.41 5.02
N ILE A 39 -21.35 -27.69 4.62
CA ILE A 39 -22.55 -28.30 4.05
C ILE A 39 -23.72 -28.28 5.05
N ASN A 40 -23.45 -28.64 6.31
CA ASN A 40 -24.46 -28.75 7.37
C ASN A 40 -24.86 -27.41 8.00
N ALA A 41 -24.07 -26.34 7.80
CA ALA A 41 -24.43 -25.01 8.24
C ALA A 41 -25.55 -24.41 7.38
N ASN A 42 -26.46 -23.69 8.01
CA ASN A 42 -27.44 -22.83 7.33
C ASN A 42 -26.90 -21.40 7.20
N ALA A 43 -27.59 -20.58 6.38
CA ALA A 43 -27.29 -19.15 6.33
C ALA A 43 -27.34 -18.52 7.73
N HIS A 44 -26.35 -17.69 8.03
CA HIS A 44 -26.14 -16.97 9.31
C HIS A 44 -25.70 -17.86 10.49
N ASP A 45 -25.43 -19.15 10.28
CA ASP A 45 -24.81 -20.00 11.30
C ASP A 45 -23.34 -19.62 11.53
N THR A 46 -22.83 -20.02 12.69
CA THR A 46 -21.40 -19.93 13.04
C THR A 46 -20.79 -21.33 12.98
N LEU A 47 -19.75 -21.50 12.19
CA LEU A 47 -18.93 -22.70 12.11
C LEU A 47 -17.68 -22.52 12.97
N LEU A 48 -17.53 -23.30 14.02
CA LEU A 48 -16.34 -23.33 14.88
C LEU A 48 -15.49 -24.55 14.53
N VAL A 49 -14.25 -24.31 14.10
CA VAL A 49 -13.32 -25.36 13.69
C VAL A 49 -12.25 -25.52 14.75
N GLU A 50 -12.15 -26.71 15.33
CA GLU A 50 -11.13 -27.03 16.33
C GLU A 50 -9.73 -27.15 15.72
N THR A 51 -8.72 -27.04 16.58
CA THR A 51 -7.31 -27.24 16.23
C THR A 51 -7.10 -28.57 15.52
N GLY A 52 -6.38 -28.56 14.42
CA GLY A 52 -6.05 -29.74 13.62
C GLY A 52 -5.41 -29.37 12.30
N ILE A 53 -4.94 -30.37 11.56
CA ILE A 53 -4.48 -30.23 10.18
C ILE A 53 -5.56 -30.81 9.29
N TYR A 54 -6.14 -29.94 8.45
CA TYR A 54 -7.21 -30.28 7.52
C TYR A 54 -6.62 -30.34 6.10
N HIS A 55 -6.42 -31.54 5.60
CA HIS A 55 -6.02 -31.77 4.21
C HIS A 55 -7.22 -31.63 3.28
N GLU A 56 -7.82 -30.43 3.32
CA GLU A 56 -8.99 -30.08 2.55
C GLU A 56 -8.66 -28.86 1.69
N HIS A 57 -8.82 -28.99 0.40
CA HIS A 57 -8.55 -27.94 -0.57
C HIS A 57 -9.83 -27.53 -1.28
N THR A 58 -9.81 -26.33 -1.87
CA THR A 58 -10.94 -25.73 -2.58
C THR A 58 -12.22 -25.76 -1.71
N LEU A 59 -12.07 -25.31 -0.46
CA LEU A 59 -13.20 -25.16 0.44
C LEU A 59 -14.08 -24.01 -0.06
N VAL A 60 -15.27 -24.34 -0.55
CA VAL A 60 -16.21 -23.36 -1.07
C VAL A 60 -17.18 -22.92 0.01
N ILE A 61 -17.18 -21.61 0.32
CA ILE A 61 -18.15 -20.99 1.23
C ILE A 61 -19.17 -20.26 0.36
N ASP A 62 -20.33 -20.89 0.16
CA ASP A 62 -21.41 -20.42 -0.70
C ASP A 62 -22.65 -19.91 0.04
N LYS A 63 -22.54 -19.77 1.37
CA LYS A 63 -23.59 -19.27 2.26
C LYS A 63 -23.05 -18.15 3.14
N PRO A 64 -23.86 -17.15 3.51
CA PRO A 64 -23.47 -16.10 4.47
C PRO A 64 -23.33 -16.71 5.87
N ILE A 65 -22.15 -17.20 6.21
CA ILE A 65 -21.82 -17.81 7.51
C ILE A 65 -20.59 -17.18 8.12
N VAL A 66 -20.44 -17.34 9.43
CA VAL A 66 -19.24 -16.97 10.18
C VAL A 66 -18.41 -18.23 10.38
N VAL A 67 -17.17 -18.27 9.90
CA VAL A 67 -16.25 -19.41 10.02
C VAL A 67 -15.06 -18.99 10.90
N ILE A 68 -14.92 -19.66 12.05
CA ILE A 68 -13.90 -19.34 13.05
C ILE A 68 -13.03 -20.54 13.34
N GLY A 69 -11.73 -20.40 13.16
CA GLY A 69 -10.73 -21.37 13.60
C GLY A 69 -10.32 -21.12 15.05
N ILE A 70 -10.41 -22.14 15.87
CA ILE A 70 -9.99 -22.10 17.28
C ILE A 70 -8.50 -22.48 17.34
N ASN A 71 -7.65 -21.58 17.83
CA ASN A 71 -6.20 -21.76 17.92
C ASN A 71 -5.53 -22.09 16.56
N HIS A 72 -5.96 -21.43 15.49
CA HIS A 72 -5.39 -21.51 14.16
C HIS A 72 -5.30 -22.92 13.56
N PRO A 73 -6.44 -23.62 13.34
CA PRO A 73 -6.44 -24.86 12.58
C PRO A 73 -5.83 -24.65 11.21
N ILE A 74 -5.10 -25.65 10.73
CA ILE A 74 -4.32 -25.56 9.50
C ILE A 74 -5.15 -26.08 8.32
N ILE A 75 -5.26 -25.29 7.25
CA ILE A 75 -5.79 -25.71 5.97
C ILE A 75 -4.60 -25.85 5.00
N GLU A 76 -4.35 -27.08 4.54
CA GLU A 76 -3.18 -27.43 3.73
C GLU A 76 -3.54 -27.52 2.23
N GLY A 77 -2.87 -26.75 1.38
CA GLY A 77 -3.12 -26.69 -0.08
C GLY A 77 -2.23 -27.61 -0.92
N GLU A 78 -1.25 -28.26 -0.30
CA GLU A 78 -0.36 -29.26 -0.93
C GLU A 78 0.39 -28.75 -2.17
N HIS A 79 0.60 -27.42 -2.29
CA HIS A 79 1.21 -26.75 -3.45
C HIS A 79 0.49 -27.02 -4.80
N LYS A 80 -0.80 -27.39 -4.76
CA LYS A 80 -1.56 -27.78 -5.97
C LYS A 80 -2.89 -27.06 -6.11
N TYR A 81 -3.50 -26.64 -4.99
CA TYR A 81 -4.89 -26.23 -5.00
C TYR A 81 -5.08 -24.83 -4.40
N GLU A 82 -6.20 -24.21 -4.73
CA GLU A 82 -6.75 -23.10 -3.96
C GLU A 82 -7.24 -23.64 -2.61
N ASN A 83 -6.94 -22.93 -1.50
CA ASN A 83 -7.36 -23.43 -0.19
C ASN A 83 -8.82 -23.07 0.09
N VAL A 84 -9.20 -21.79 0.03
CA VAL A 84 -10.54 -21.30 0.38
C VAL A 84 -11.10 -20.39 -0.71
N SER A 85 -12.30 -20.71 -1.19
CA SER A 85 -13.08 -19.93 -2.15
C SER A 85 -14.33 -19.36 -1.50
N ILE A 86 -14.44 -18.04 -1.37
CA ILE A 86 -15.61 -17.35 -0.83
C ILE A 86 -16.53 -16.94 -1.99
N LYS A 87 -17.72 -17.55 -2.04
CA LYS A 87 -18.72 -17.37 -3.09
C LYS A 87 -20.09 -16.90 -2.55
N ALA A 88 -20.12 -16.42 -1.31
CA ALA A 88 -21.32 -15.79 -0.72
C ALA A 88 -20.97 -14.40 -0.16
N ASP A 89 -21.93 -13.54 -0.11
CA ASP A 89 -21.85 -12.24 0.54
C ASP A 89 -21.90 -12.39 2.07
N SER A 90 -21.42 -11.40 2.79
CA SER A 90 -21.50 -11.32 4.26
C SER A 90 -20.85 -12.51 4.99
N VAL A 91 -19.83 -13.11 4.40
CA VAL A 91 -19.03 -14.15 5.03
C VAL A 91 -17.99 -13.51 5.94
N THR A 92 -17.82 -14.04 7.15
CA THR A 92 -16.66 -13.75 8.00
C THR A 92 -15.79 -15.00 8.10
N PHE A 93 -14.50 -14.88 7.78
CA PHE A 93 -13.52 -15.97 7.86
C PHE A 93 -12.35 -15.55 8.74
N SER A 94 -12.11 -16.30 9.83
CA SER A 94 -11.22 -15.83 10.89
C SER A 94 -10.48 -16.96 11.60
N GLY A 95 -9.22 -16.69 12.02
CA GLY A 95 -8.50 -17.51 12.99
C GLY A 95 -7.87 -18.78 12.43
N PHE A 96 -7.59 -18.85 11.13
CA PHE A 96 -6.97 -20.02 10.49
C PHE A 96 -5.49 -19.81 10.18
N SER A 97 -4.74 -20.92 10.07
CA SER A 97 -3.46 -21.01 9.37
C SER A 97 -3.68 -21.66 8.01
N ILE A 98 -3.34 -20.98 6.94
CA ILE A 98 -3.55 -21.44 5.54
C ILE A 98 -2.19 -21.56 4.90
N ARG A 99 -1.87 -22.72 4.31
CA ARG A 99 -0.54 -22.99 3.81
C ARG A 99 -0.54 -23.57 2.41
N ASN A 100 0.56 -23.32 1.69
CA ASN A 100 0.97 -24.06 0.51
C ASN A 100 -0.11 -24.09 -0.57
N SER A 101 -0.64 -22.92 -0.98
CA SER A 101 -1.53 -22.88 -2.15
C SER A 101 -0.81 -23.33 -3.42
N GLY A 102 -1.56 -23.74 -4.45
CA GLY A 102 -1.01 -24.07 -5.76
C GLY A 102 -0.32 -22.87 -6.40
N ILE A 103 0.61 -23.16 -7.33
CA ILE A 103 1.27 -22.19 -8.20
C ILE A 103 0.90 -22.54 -9.64
N SER A 104 0.41 -21.57 -10.42
CA SER A 104 0.05 -21.77 -11.82
C SER A 104 0.20 -20.46 -12.60
N SER A 105 0.57 -20.59 -13.87
CA SER A 105 0.57 -19.46 -14.83
C SER A 105 -0.80 -19.22 -15.50
N ILE A 106 -1.76 -20.11 -15.29
CA ILE A 106 -3.08 -20.06 -15.95
C ILE A 106 -4.19 -19.79 -14.94
N VAL A 107 -4.06 -20.32 -13.72
CA VAL A 107 -5.06 -20.19 -12.65
C VAL A 107 -4.46 -19.42 -11.51
N ASP A 108 -5.15 -18.36 -11.08
CA ASP A 108 -4.75 -17.53 -9.94
C ASP A 108 -5.11 -18.23 -8.63
N TYR A 109 -4.30 -19.19 -8.19
CA TYR A 109 -4.48 -19.86 -6.92
C TYR A 109 -4.16 -18.91 -5.75
N ALA A 110 -5.00 -18.95 -4.73
CA ALA A 110 -4.85 -18.15 -3.53
C ALA A 110 -5.06 -18.99 -2.27
N GLY A 111 -4.49 -18.54 -1.16
CA GLY A 111 -4.87 -19.05 0.16
C GLY A 111 -6.34 -18.76 0.45
N ILE A 112 -6.78 -17.52 0.25
CA ILE A 112 -8.20 -17.13 0.32
C ILE A 112 -8.56 -16.32 -0.93
N LYS A 113 -9.59 -16.75 -1.64
CA LYS A 113 -10.11 -16.03 -2.82
C LYS A 113 -11.55 -15.59 -2.62
N ILE A 114 -11.80 -14.29 -2.86
CA ILE A 114 -13.14 -13.69 -2.80
C ILE A 114 -13.61 -13.45 -4.24
N HIS A 115 -14.71 -14.08 -4.62
CA HIS A 115 -15.22 -14.09 -5.98
C HIS A 115 -16.45 -13.20 -6.14
N ASN A 116 -16.28 -11.94 -6.53
CA ASN A 116 -17.40 -11.02 -6.83
C ASN A 116 -18.42 -10.97 -5.68
N ARG A 117 -17.97 -10.64 -4.47
CA ARG A 117 -18.77 -10.66 -3.25
C ARG A 117 -18.73 -9.34 -2.50
N HIS A 118 -19.74 -9.14 -1.68
CA HIS A 118 -19.94 -7.94 -0.89
C HIS A 118 -19.86 -8.25 0.60
N HIS A 119 -19.34 -7.31 1.38
CA HIS A 119 -19.33 -7.36 2.85
C HIS A 119 -18.61 -8.58 3.43
N VAL A 120 -17.61 -9.11 2.73
CA VAL A 120 -16.78 -10.20 3.24
C VAL A 120 -15.73 -9.64 4.22
N ILE A 121 -15.49 -10.37 5.32
CA ILE A 121 -14.51 -10.02 6.35
C ILE A 121 -13.50 -11.16 6.48
N ILE A 122 -12.23 -10.86 6.18
CA ILE A 122 -11.10 -11.79 6.37
C ILE A 122 -10.23 -11.22 7.48
N VAL A 123 -10.19 -11.91 8.63
CA VAL A 123 -9.57 -11.32 9.82
C VAL A 123 -8.78 -12.34 10.65
N ASN A 124 -7.62 -11.93 11.20
CA ASN A 124 -6.81 -12.70 12.13
C ASN A 124 -6.36 -14.07 11.58
N ASN A 125 -6.06 -14.20 10.30
CA ASN A 125 -5.53 -15.41 9.69
C ASN A 125 -4.01 -15.33 9.52
N ILE A 126 -3.35 -16.46 9.46
CA ILE A 126 -1.94 -16.63 9.10
C ILE A 126 -1.91 -17.34 7.75
N LEU A 127 -1.31 -16.73 6.74
CA LEU A 127 -1.15 -17.30 5.41
C LEU A 127 0.35 -17.49 5.15
N GLU A 128 0.76 -18.71 4.82
CA GLU A 128 2.17 -19.05 4.63
C GLU A 128 2.36 -19.79 3.30
N ASP A 129 3.32 -19.32 2.50
CA ASP A 129 3.67 -19.91 1.20
C ASP A 129 2.48 -20.12 0.26
N CYS A 130 1.55 -19.17 0.26
CA CYS A 130 0.49 -19.10 -0.72
C CYS A 130 0.93 -18.24 -1.91
N PHE A 131 0.67 -18.68 -3.16
CA PHE A 131 1.04 -17.91 -4.35
C PHE A 131 0.44 -16.50 -4.27
N PHE A 132 -0.88 -16.38 -4.30
CA PHE A 132 -1.55 -15.20 -3.75
C PHE A 132 -1.97 -15.50 -2.30
N GLY A 133 -1.65 -14.63 -1.38
CA GLY A 133 -2.14 -14.80 0.00
C GLY A 133 -3.66 -14.64 0.03
N ILE A 134 -4.17 -13.43 -0.16
CA ILE A 134 -5.60 -13.12 -0.25
C ILE A 134 -5.85 -12.46 -1.61
N TYR A 135 -6.76 -13.03 -2.40
CA TYR A 135 -7.16 -12.48 -3.69
C TYR A 135 -8.63 -12.05 -3.69
N SER A 136 -8.87 -10.75 -3.87
CA SER A 136 -10.20 -10.15 -3.94
C SER A 136 -10.44 -9.66 -5.36
N GLN A 137 -11.44 -10.24 -6.06
CA GLN A 137 -11.79 -9.80 -7.41
C GLN A 137 -13.26 -9.40 -7.51
N TYR A 138 -13.53 -8.26 -8.16
CA TYR A 138 -14.88 -7.67 -8.32
C TYR A 138 -15.64 -7.53 -6.99
N SER A 139 -14.94 -7.31 -5.89
CA SER A 139 -15.53 -7.30 -4.56
C SER A 139 -15.80 -5.87 -4.10
N VAL A 140 -16.83 -5.69 -3.27
CA VAL A 140 -17.24 -4.37 -2.78
C VAL A 140 -17.48 -4.39 -1.28
N ASN A 141 -17.06 -3.34 -0.58
CA ASN A 141 -17.23 -3.19 0.87
C ASN A 141 -16.66 -4.37 1.69
N CYS A 142 -15.51 -4.93 1.27
CA CYS A 142 -14.86 -6.03 1.96
C CYS A 142 -13.75 -5.53 2.91
N ILE A 143 -13.50 -6.27 3.97
CA ILE A 143 -12.51 -5.95 5.00
C ILE A 143 -11.46 -7.07 5.08
N ILE A 144 -10.19 -6.72 4.91
CA ILE A 144 -9.05 -7.61 5.12
C ILE A 144 -8.21 -7.02 6.25
N LYS A 145 -8.28 -7.66 7.44
CA LYS A 145 -7.78 -7.03 8.65
C LYS A 145 -6.96 -7.97 9.53
N ASN A 146 -5.85 -7.46 10.08
CA ASN A 146 -5.02 -8.16 11.07
C ASN A 146 -4.57 -9.56 10.61
N ASN A 147 -4.36 -9.77 9.33
CA ASN A 147 -3.82 -11.02 8.81
C ASN A 147 -2.29 -10.94 8.74
N LYS A 148 -1.62 -12.09 8.90
CA LYS A 148 -0.19 -12.22 8.72
C LYS A 148 0.07 -13.06 7.46
N LEU A 149 0.74 -12.47 6.46
CA LEU A 149 1.02 -13.09 5.17
C LEU A 149 2.53 -13.22 5.02
N ILE A 150 3.01 -14.44 4.83
CA ILE A 150 4.44 -14.75 4.77
C ILE A 150 4.69 -15.59 3.53
N ALA A 151 5.67 -15.21 2.71
CA ALA A 151 6.21 -16.03 1.64
C ALA A 151 7.72 -16.18 1.80
N HIS A 152 8.26 -17.33 1.39
CA HIS A 152 9.69 -17.64 1.48
C HIS A 152 10.34 -17.80 0.10
N GLN A 153 9.66 -17.41 -0.97
CA GLN A 153 10.15 -17.52 -2.35
C GLN A 153 11.14 -16.40 -2.64
N GLU A 154 12.28 -16.75 -3.23
CA GLU A 154 13.30 -15.79 -3.64
C GLU A 154 13.11 -15.29 -5.07
N GLN A 155 12.37 -16.03 -5.89
CA GLN A 155 12.16 -15.71 -7.29
C GLN A 155 10.80 -15.07 -7.54
N GLU A 156 10.80 -13.97 -8.27
CA GLU A 156 9.60 -13.20 -8.60
C GLU A 156 8.50 -14.04 -9.27
N GLN A 157 8.87 -15.04 -10.10
CA GLN A 157 7.94 -15.90 -10.81
C GLN A 157 7.25 -16.95 -9.92
N GLN A 158 7.84 -17.25 -8.78
CA GLN A 158 7.34 -18.26 -7.85
C GLN A 158 6.48 -17.67 -6.72
N SER A 159 6.46 -16.34 -6.59
CA SER A 159 5.67 -15.62 -5.60
C SER A 159 4.68 -14.71 -6.30
N GLY A 160 3.43 -14.77 -5.88
CA GLY A 160 2.42 -13.78 -6.22
C GLY A 160 2.39 -12.64 -5.19
N ASN A 161 1.28 -11.94 -5.13
CA ASN A 161 1.11 -10.82 -4.21
C ASN A 161 0.53 -11.29 -2.86
N GLY A 162 0.93 -10.63 -1.78
CA GLY A 162 0.37 -10.93 -0.46
C GLY A 162 -1.14 -10.70 -0.43
N ILE A 163 -1.56 -9.46 -0.69
CA ILE A 163 -2.97 -9.11 -0.89
C ILE A 163 -3.12 -8.58 -2.31
N HIS A 164 -3.90 -9.25 -3.14
CA HIS A 164 -4.17 -8.88 -4.52
C HIS A 164 -5.65 -8.47 -4.66
N CYS A 165 -5.89 -7.24 -5.10
CA CYS A 165 -7.23 -6.71 -5.32
C CYS A 165 -7.38 -6.28 -6.77
N TRP A 166 -8.37 -6.83 -7.48
CA TRP A 166 -8.62 -6.57 -8.89
C TRP A 166 -10.05 -6.14 -9.11
N LYS A 167 -10.26 -5.00 -9.80
CA LYS A 167 -11.58 -4.44 -10.13
C LYS A 167 -12.54 -4.43 -8.94
N SER A 168 -12.07 -3.96 -7.80
CA SER A 168 -12.81 -3.94 -6.54
C SER A 168 -13.04 -2.50 -6.06
N ASP A 169 -14.01 -2.30 -5.18
CA ASP A 169 -14.38 -0.97 -4.68
C ASP A 169 -14.62 -0.96 -3.17
N SER A 170 -14.31 0.16 -2.53
CA SER A 170 -14.60 0.39 -1.10
C SER A 170 -14.03 -0.68 -0.18
N LEU A 171 -12.80 -1.13 -0.46
CA LEU A 171 -12.10 -2.11 0.36
C LEU A 171 -11.46 -1.44 1.58
N GLN A 172 -11.33 -2.18 2.67
CA GLN A 172 -10.57 -1.80 3.86
C GLN A 172 -9.46 -2.83 4.11
N ILE A 173 -8.21 -2.43 3.87
CA ILE A 173 -7.02 -3.25 4.11
C ILE A 173 -6.32 -2.68 5.35
N VAL A 174 -6.49 -3.33 6.51
CA VAL A 174 -6.18 -2.70 7.80
C VAL A 174 -5.33 -3.60 8.70
N GLY A 175 -4.21 -3.09 9.19
CA GLY A 175 -3.41 -3.76 10.23
C GLY A 175 -2.81 -5.09 9.84
N ASN A 176 -2.64 -5.37 8.54
CA ASN A 176 -2.02 -6.61 8.08
C ASN A 176 -0.49 -6.51 8.12
N THR A 177 0.19 -7.63 8.33
CA THR A 177 1.64 -7.78 8.25
C THR A 177 1.98 -8.67 7.07
N ILE A 178 2.79 -8.18 6.13
CA ILE A 178 3.03 -8.85 4.84
C ILE A 178 4.53 -8.85 4.56
N THR A 179 5.09 -10.01 4.22
CA THR A 179 6.52 -10.15 3.93
C THR A 179 6.82 -11.26 2.94
N GLY A 180 7.90 -11.09 2.17
CA GLY A 180 8.47 -12.10 1.27
C GLY A 180 7.68 -12.35 -0.01
N HIS A 181 6.60 -11.63 -0.26
CA HIS A 181 5.82 -11.74 -1.49
C HIS A 181 6.47 -10.95 -2.65
N ARG A 182 6.01 -11.18 -3.88
CA ARG A 182 6.42 -10.36 -5.02
C ARG A 182 6.07 -8.90 -4.79
N ASP A 183 4.79 -8.59 -4.60
CA ASP A 183 4.31 -7.32 -4.09
C ASP A 183 3.52 -7.57 -2.79
N GLY A 184 3.73 -6.74 -1.78
CA GLY A 184 3.01 -6.92 -0.51
C GLY A 184 1.51 -6.75 -0.69
N ILE A 185 1.08 -5.60 -1.19
CA ILE A 185 -0.32 -5.29 -1.54
C ILE A 185 -0.34 -4.82 -3.00
N TYR A 186 -1.26 -5.34 -3.79
CA TYR A 186 -1.44 -4.97 -5.20
C TYR A 186 -2.88 -4.58 -5.50
N PHE A 187 -3.06 -3.37 -6.02
CA PHE A 187 -4.33 -2.84 -6.47
C PHE A 187 -4.31 -2.63 -7.98
N GLU A 188 -5.29 -3.21 -8.67
CA GLU A 188 -5.50 -2.98 -10.10
C GLU A 188 -6.97 -2.70 -10.39
N PHE A 189 -7.26 -1.53 -10.96
CA PHE A 189 -8.62 -1.01 -11.16
C PHE A 189 -9.45 -1.01 -9.87
N VAL A 190 -8.85 -0.66 -8.75
CA VAL A 190 -9.51 -0.53 -7.45
C VAL A 190 -9.88 0.93 -7.22
N THR A 191 -10.99 1.18 -6.51
CA THR A 191 -11.45 2.54 -6.24
C THR A 191 -11.97 2.70 -4.81
N ASN A 192 -11.93 3.94 -4.30
CA ASN A 192 -12.55 4.37 -3.03
C ASN A 192 -12.14 3.55 -1.80
N SER A 193 -10.93 3.00 -1.81
CA SER A 193 -10.46 2.04 -0.80
C SER A 193 -9.47 2.67 0.18
N ILE A 194 -9.35 2.05 1.35
CA ILE A 194 -8.48 2.51 2.43
C ILE A 194 -7.47 1.41 2.78
N ILE A 195 -6.18 1.77 2.78
CA ILE A 195 -5.07 0.94 3.22
C ILE A 195 -4.47 1.61 4.46
N TRP A 196 -4.65 1.00 5.64
CA TRP A 196 -4.35 1.68 6.89
C TRP A 196 -3.63 0.79 7.90
N ARG A 197 -2.55 1.33 8.49
CA ARG A 197 -1.76 0.66 9.54
C ARG A 197 -1.25 -0.74 9.18
N ASN A 198 -0.94 -0.96 7.90
CA ASN A 198 -0.29 -2.20 7.50
C ASN A 198 1.23 -2.07 7.60
N VAL A 199 1.92 -3.20 7.81
CA VAL A 199 3.36 -3.32 7.75
C VAL A 199 3.70 -4.24 6.59
N SER A 200 4.37 -3.70 5.58
CA SER A 200 4.76 -4.44 4.37
C SER A 200 6.27 -4.33 4.21
N PHE A 201 6.99 -5.42 4.41
CA PHE A 201 8.46 -5.40 4.46
C PHE A 201 9.11 -6.60 3.80
N GLY A 202 10.32 -6.38 3.27
CA GLY A 202 11.12 -7.46 2.67
C GLY A 202 10.44 -8.13 1.47
N ASN A 203 9.58 -7.42 0.74
CA ASN A 203 8.98 -7.95 -0.47
C ASN A 203 9.92 -7.77 -1.67
N ILE A 204 9.84 -8.66 -2.65
CA ILE A 204 10.78 -8.74 -3.78
C ILE A 204 10.73 -7.46 -4.63
N ARG A 205 9.53 -6.94 -4.91
CA ARG A 205 9.33 -5.72 -5.69
C ARG A 205 8.82 -4.58 -4.82
N TYR A 206 7.52 -4.50 -4.62
CA TYR A 206 6.88 -3.37 -3.97
C TYR A 206 6.22 -3.75 -2.64
N GLY A 207 6.33 -2.86 -1.67
CA GLY A 207 5.52 -2.96 -0.46
C GLY A 207 4.03 -2.76 -0.77
N LEU A 208 3.71 -1.80 -1.66
CA LEU A 208 2.37 -1.53 -2.17
C LEU A 208 2.45 -1.08 -3.63
N HIS A 209 1.59 -1.62 -4.48
CA HIS A 209 1.55 -1.30 -5.91
C HIS A 209 0.12 -0.96 -6.37
N PHE A 210 -0.06 0.24 -6.93
CA PHE A 210 -1.29 0.68 -7.57
C PHE A 210 -1.15 0.70 -9.08
N MET A 211 -2.13 0.13 -9.77
CA MET A 211 -2.27 0.22 -11.22
C MET A 211 -3.70 0.64 -11.57
N PHE A 212 -3.87 1.76 -12.26
CA PHE A 212 -5.17 2.28 -12.69
C PHE A 212 -6.21 2.39 -11.56
N SER A 213 -5.75 2.65 -10.33
CA SER A 213 -6.58 2.69 -9.13
C SER A 213 -6.77 4.12 -8.65
N ASN A 214 -8.01 4.51 -8.33
CA ASN A 214 -8.35 5.91 -8.17
C ASN A 214 -9.13 6.19 -6.88
N SER A 215 -8.95 7.38 -6.33
CA SER A 215 -9.65 7.85 -5.13
C SER A 215 -9.37 6.98 -3.90
N ASP A 216 -8.22 6.35 -3.87
CA ASP A 216 -7.78 5.51 -2.77
C ASP A 216 -6.96 6.32 -1.76
N THR A 217 -6.98 5.87 -0.51
CA THR A 217 -6.19 6.47 0.56
C THR A 217 -5.32 5.40 1.22
N TYR A 218 -4.02 5.67 1.35
CA TYR A 218 -3.17 4.86 2.22
C TYR A 218 -2.52 5.72 3.30
N ALA A 219 -2.69 5.29 4.56
CA ALA A 219 -2.30 6.07 5.70
C ALA A 219 -1.69 5.25 6.84
N ALA A 220 -0.72 5.84 7.53
CA ALA A 220 -0.07 5.25 8.70
C ALA A 220 0.47 3.82 8.46
N ASN A 221 0.89 3.51 7.23
CA ASN A 221 1.52 2.23 6.89
C ASN A 221 3.04 2.33 7.03
N VAL A 222 3.69 1.19 7.19
CA VAL A 222 5.15 1.04 7.15
C VAL A 222 5.54 0.20 5.93
N PHE A 223 6.40 0.77 5.08
CA PHE A 223 6.99 0.11 3.91
C PHE A 223 8.51 0.08 4.09
N GLU A 224 9.03 -1.07 4.50
CA GLU A 224 10.43 -1.22 4.92
C GLU A 224 11.14 -2.31 4.14
N LYS A 225 12.36 -2.02 3.66
CA LYS A 225 13.27 -3.01 3.02
C LYS A 225 12.62 -3.80 1.88
N ASN A 226 11.73 -3.16 1.12
CA ASN A 226 11.20 -3.73 -0.11
C ASN A 226 12.12 -3.40 -1.30
N GLY A 227 11.96 -4.07 -2.43
CA GLY A 227 12.61 -3.67 -3.67
C GLY A 227 12.33 -2.19 -4.00
N ALA A 228 11.11 -1.73 -3.75
CA ALA A 228 10.72 -0.33 -3.57
C ALA A 228 9.53 -0.24 -2.60
N GLY A 229 9.39 0.87 -1.88
CA GLY A 229 8.34 1.02 -0.88
C GLY A 229 6.95 0.97 -1.52
N VAL A 230 6.60 1.97 -2.33
CA VAL A 230 5.31 2.06 -3.02
C VAL A 230 5.49 2.48 -4.47
N ALA A 231 4.71 1.89 -5.37
CA ALA A 231 4.54 2.38 -6.74
C ALA A 231 3.07 2.75 -6.99
N VAL A 232 2.81 3.96 -7.48
CA VAL A 232 1.49 4.43 -7.90
C VAL A 232 1.56 4.79 -9.36
N MET A 233 0.85 4.04 -10.21
CA MET A 233 0.94 4.19 -11.64
C MET A 233 -0.44 4.36 -12.28
N PHE A 234 -0.55 5.28 -13.25
CA PHE A 234 -1.76 5.54 -14.04
C PHE A 234 -3.01 5.77 -13.18
N SER A 235 -2.85 6.50 -12.08
CA SER A 235 -3.87 6.67 -11.06
C SER A 235 -4.12 8.15 -10.77
N LYS A 236 -5.27 8.49 -10.19
CA LYS A 236 -5.62 9.85 -9.80
C LYS A 236 -6.34 9.93 -8.47
N LYS A 237 -6.26 11.10 -7.84
CA LYS A 237 -6.93 11.38 -6.55
C LYS A 237 -6.51 10.42 -5.45
N VAL A 238 -5.23 10.00 -5.45
CA VAL A 238 -4.66 9.14 -4.39
C VAL A 238 -4.17 10.02 -3.25
N LYS A 239 -4.48 9.62 -2.03
CA LYS A 239 -4.10 10.33 -0.81
C LYS A 239 -3.14 9.49 0.04
N MET A 240 -2.01 10.08 0.41
CA MET A 240 -0.87 9.41 1.04
C MET A 240 -0.51 10.14 2.33
N TYR A 241 -0.97 9.60 3.48
CA TYR A 241 -0.86 10.30 4.76
C TYR A 241 -0.06 9.53 5.81
N HIS A 242 0.89 10.20 6.46
CA HIS A 242 1.60 9.69 7.64
C HIS A 242 2.18 8.28 7.49
N ASN A 243 2.65 7.92 6.28
CA ASN A 243 3.30 6.64 6.04
C ASN A 243 4.81 6.74 6.29
N TYR A 244 5.43 5.60 6.59
CA TYR A 244 6.85 5.44 6.79
C TYR A 244 7.46 4.62 5.65
N PHE A 245 8.44 5.19 4.96
CA PHE A 245 9.19 4.56 3.87
C PHE A 245 10.64 4.44 4.31
N ILE A 246 11.07 3.25 4.71
CA ILE A 246 12.32 3.04 5.43
C ILE A 246 13.19 2.02 4.70
N GLU A 247 14.45 2.39 4.43
CA GLU A 247 15.48 1.47 3.91
C GLU A 247 15.07 0.71 2.64
N ASN A 248 14.22 1.29 1.79
CA ASN A 248 13.97 0.76 0.46
C ASN A 248 15.14 1.14 -0.44
N TRP A 249 16.11 0.25 -0.58
CA TRP A 249 17.41 0.53 -1.19
C TRP A 249 17.73 -0.45 -2.33
N GLY A 250 18.25 0.06 -3.46
CA GLY A 250 18.62 -0.70 -4.64
C GLY A 250 18.73 0.19 -5.87
N ASP A 251 19.13 -0.38 -7.01
CA ASP A 251 19.41 0.38 -8.25
C ASP A 251 18.18 1.14 -8.77
N ALA A 252 16.99 0.53 -8.66
CA ALA A 252 15.71 1.12 -9.05
C ALA A 252 14.74 1.15 -7.88
N SER A 253 15.22 1.58 -6.70
CA SER A 253 14.44 1.58 -5.48
C SER A 253 14.02 3.00 -5.07
N TYR A 254 12.82 3.10 -4.54
CA TYR A 254 12.20 4.35 -4.14
C TYR A 254 11.40 4.15 -2.85
N GLY A 255 11.30 5.19 -2.04
CA GLY A 255 10.24 5.25 -1.03
C GLY A 255 8.89 5.25 -1.74
N ILE A 256 8.67 6.20 -2.66
CA ILE A 256 7.49 6.24 -3.55
C ILE A 256 7.92 6.48 -5.00
N LEU A 257 7.43 5.65 -5.91
CA LEU A 257 7.42 5.91 -7.35
C LEU A 257 6.03 6.39 -7.78
N LEU A 258 5.96 7.57 -8.38
CA LEU A 258 4.74 8.12 -8.97
C LEU A 258 4.91 8.22 -10.48
N LYS A 259 4.09 7.47 -11.23
CA LYS A 259 4.16 7.46 -12.69
C LYS A 259 2.79 7.70 -13.29
N GLU A 260 2.68 8.76 -14.13
CA GLU A 260 1.43 9.13 -14.81
C GLU A 260 0.26 9.28 -13.82
N ILE A 261 0.46 10.04 -12.73
CA ILE A 261 -0.59 10.31 -11.76
C ILE A 261 -0.98 11.78 -11.74
N SER A 262 -2.20 12.05 -11.25
CA SER A 262 -2.69 13.43 -11.11
C SER A 262 -3.57 13.65 -9.88
N ASP A 263 -3.76 14.92 -9.52
CA ASP A 263 -4.75 15.35 -8.53
C ASP A 263 -4.60 14.65 -7.17
N SER A 264 -3.38 14.48 -6.68
CA SER A 264 -3.07 13.62 -5.54
C SER A 264 -2.35 14.38 -4.42
N TYR A 265 -2.40 13.84 -3.18
CA TYR A 265 -1.86 14.46 -1.98
C TYR A 265 -0.87 13.55 -1.26
N ILE A 266 0.25 14.14 -0.81
CA ILE A 266 1.32 13.48 -0.05
C ILE A 266 1.61 14.34 1.17
N ASP A 267 1.13 13.94 2.36
CA ASP A 267 1.19 14.79 3.53
C ASP A 267 1.61 14.03 4.79
N GLY A 268 2.55 14.59 5.53
CA GLY A 268 3.01 14.05 6.81
C GLY A 268 3.77 12.72 6.72
N ASN A 269 4.33 12.36 5.55
CA ASN A 269 5.04 11.10 5.40
C ASN A 269 6.52 11.23 5.77
N TYR A 270 7.12 10.12 6.16
CA TYR A 270 8.50 10.00 6.56
C TYR A 270 9.29 9.10 5.61
N PHE A 271 10.37 9.65 5.01
CA PHE A 271 11.23 8.95 4.05
C PHE A 271 12.64 8.87 4.61
N GLU A 272 13.08 7.69 5.01
CA GLU A 272 14.37 7.50 5.65
C GLU A 272 15.20 6.44 4.95
N ARG A 273 16.45 6.79 4.61
CA ARG A 273 17.43 5.86 4.02
C ARG A 273 16.92 5.06 2.82
N ASN A 274 16.19 5.72 1.92
CA ASN A 274 15.82 5.14 0.62
C ASN A 274 16.83 5.56 -0.45
N THR A 275 16.92 4.82 -1.56
CA THR A 275 17.72 5.28 -2.72
C THR A 275 17.18 6.62 -3.22
N SER A 276 15.86 6.73 -3.37
CA SER A 276 15.15 8.00 -3.59
C SER A 276 13.94 8.04 -2.68
N GLY A 277 13.72 9.17 -1.98
CA GLY A 277 12.51 9.35 -1.18
C GLY A 277 11.28 9.27 -2.07
N ILE A 278 11.14 10.18 -3.03
CA ILE A 278 10.07 10.16 -4.04
C ILE A 278 10.67 10.33 -5.44
N PHE A 279 10.18 9.55 -6.39
CA PHE A 279 10.46 9.70 -7.82
C PHE A 279 9.18 9.99 -8.60
N LEU A 280 9.19 11.06 -9.42
CA LEU A 280 8.04 11.58 -10.16
C LEU A 280 8.30 11.54 -11.67
N GLU A 281 7.43 10.86 -12.42
CA GLU A 281 7.46 10.77 -13.89
C GLU A 281 6.06 10.98 -14.46
N GLY A 282 5.86 11.98 -15.32
CA GLY A 282 4.54 12.27 -15.93
C GLY A 282 3.46 12.69 -14.93
N VAL A 283 3.87 13.33 -13.84
CA VAL A 283 2.98 13.67 -12.71
C VAL A 283 2.47 15.10 -12.86
N SER A 284 1.19 15.31 -12.56
CA SER A 284 0.59 16.66 -12.59
C SER A 284 -0.36 16.92 -11.43
N ARG A 285 -0.41 18.19 -10.95
CA ARG A 285 -1.29 18.63 -9.87
C ARG A 285 -1.18 17.73 -8.63
N VAL A 286 0.05 17.59 -8.12
CA VAL A 286 0.34 16.87 -6.89
C VAL A 286 0.86 17.85 -5.85
N GLU A 287 0.31 17.73 -4.66
CA GLU A 287 0.65 18.57 -3.52
C GLU A 287 1.35 17.75 -2.45
N MET A 288 2.52 18.23 -1.99
CA MET A 288 3.38 17.57 -1.01
C MET A 288 3.61 18.51 0.17
N TYR A 289 3.04 18.17 1.32
CA TYR A 289 3.11 18.98 2.54
C TYR A 289 3.67 18.18 3.72
N ASN A 290 4.38 18.87 4.59
CA ASN A 290 4.76 18.35 5.91
C ASN A 290 5.48 16.98 5.87
N ASN A 291 6.20 16.66 4.79
CA ASN A 291 6.94 15.41 4.69
C ASN A 291 8.37 15.61 5.19
N ASP A 292 8.97 14.55 5.73
CA ASP A 292 10.33 14.52 6.21
C ASP A 292 11.19 13.59 5.35
N PHE A 293 12.22 14.15 4.69
CA PHE A 293 13.17 13.41 3.85
C PHE A 293 14.52 13.37 4.56
N THR A 294 14.84 12.23 5.19
CA THR A 294 16.03 12.08 6.01
C THR A 294 16.97 11.00 5.46
N GLU A 295 18.24 11.35 5.25
CA GLU A 295 19.33 10.43 4.89
C GLU A 295 19.06 9.59 3.62
N ASN A 296 18.29 10.10 2.67
CA ASN A 296 18.08 9.42 1.38
C ASN A 296 19.25 9.70 0.42
N GLY A 297 19.45 8.84 -0.56
CA GLY A 297 20.34 9.13 -1.68
C GLY A 297 19.86 10.37 -2.44
N TRP A 298 18.59 10.37 -2.82
CA TRP A 298 17.86 11.52 -3.34
C TRP A 298 16.64 11.78 -2.48
N GLY A 299 16.44 13.00 -2.00
CA GLY A 299 15.19 13.37 -1.31
C GLY A 299 14.02 13.26 -2.30
N LEU A 300 14.11 13.99 -3.41
CA LEU A 300 13.08 14.06 -4.44
C LEU A 300 13.71 14.04 -5.83
N LYS A 301 13.21 13.20 -6.73
CA LYS A 301 13.55 13.23 -8.18
C LYS A 301 12.33 13.59 -8.99
N ILE A 302 12.42 14.66 -9.79
CA ILE A 302 11.32 15.19 -10.61
C ILE A 302 11.75 15.17 -12.08
N GLN A 303 11.09 14.36 -12.90
CA GLN A 303 11.34 14.33 -14.34
C GLN A 303 10.72 15.57 -15.03
N ALA A 304 11.31 15.98 -16.15
CA ALA A 304 10.86 17.16 -16.91
C ALA A 304 9.42 17.09 -17.43
N SER A 305 8.82 15.89 -17.45
CA SER A 305 7.42 15.66 -17.81
C SER A 305 6.43 16.06 -16.71
N CYS A 306 6.91 16.45 -15.51
CA CYS A 306 6.06 16.80 -14.37
C CYS A 306 5.70 18.30 -14.39
N MET A 307 4.45 18.63 -14.02
CA MET A 307 3.98 20.02 -13.93
C MET A 307 3.01 20.22 -12.76
N GLU A 308 2.91 21.47 -12.32
CA GLU A 308 1.98 21.86 -11.23
C GLU A 308 2.20 21.04 -9.95
N ILE A 309 3.47 20.85 -9.60
CA ILE A 309 3.88 20.22 -8.35
C ILE A 309 4.02 21.30 -7.28
N VAL A 310 3.36 21.13 -6.16
CA VAL A 310 3.46 21.99 -4.98
C VAL A 310 4.25 21.28 -3.90
N LEU A 311 5.36 21.84 -3.46
CA LEU A 311 6.24 21.34 -2.42
C LEU A 311 6.37 22.39 -1.32
N LYS A 312 5.63 22.24 -0.22
CA LYS A 312 5.61 23.22 0.87
C LYS A 312 5.73 22.57 2.25
N ASN A 313 6.42 23.29 3.14
CA ASN A 313 6.54 22.88 4.54
C ASN A 313 7.14 21.48 4.73
N ASN A 314 8.10 21.08 3.90
CA ASN A 314 8.79 19.79 4.05
C ASN A 314 10.18 19.99 4.66
N ASN A 315 10.71 18.96 5.30
CA ASN A 315 12.08 18.92 5.79
C ASN A 315 12.95 18.07 4.87
N PHE A 316 14.14 18.58 4.51
CA PHE A 316 15.19 17.86 3.81
C PHE A 316 16.44 17.84 4.69
N ARG A 317 16.85 16.67 5.17
CA ARG A 317 17.91 16.49 6.15
C ARG A 317 18.86 15.35 5.80
N GLY A 318 20.14 15.61 5.68
CA GLY A 318 21.18 14.59 5.49
C GLY A 318 21.07 13.83 4.15
N ASN A 319 20.25 14.26 3.19
CA ASN A 319 20.18 13.62 1.88
C ASN A 319 21.44 13.87 1.08
N THR A 320 21.89 12.90 0.27
CA THR A 320 23.02 13.14 -0.63
C THR A 320 22.68 14.25 -1.62
N PHE A 321 21.51 14.16 -2.27
CA PHE A 321 20.93 15.21 -3.09
C PHE A 321 19.50 15.51 -2.62
N ASP A 322 19.15 16.78 -2.44
CA ASP A 322 17.81 17.14 -1.99
C ASP A 322 16.81 17.01 -3.14
N VAL A 323 17.11 17.61 -4.30
CA VAL A 323 16.28 17.51 -5.49
C VAL A 323 17.13 17.19 -6.71
N GLY A 324 16.67 16.26 -7.53
CA GLY A 324 17.21 15.94 -8.84
C GLY A 324 16.20 16.15 -9.96
N THR A 325 16.67 16.56 -11.14
CA THR A 325 15.84 16.70 -12.35
C THR A 325 16.65 16.41 -13.60
N ASN A 326 15.98 15.88 -14.63
CA ASN A 326 16.59 15.64 -15.95
C ASN A 326 16.35 16.77 -16.96
N GLY A 327 15.68 17.86 -16.56
CA GLY A 327 15.41 18.98 -17.46
C GLY A 327 14.74 20.18 -16.79
N SER A 328 14.22 21.08 -17.60
CA SER A 328 13.52 22.27 -17.13
C SER A 328 12.09 21.90 -16.71
N LEU A 329 11.70 22.29 -15.52
CA LEU A 329 10.36 22.12 -14.98
C LEU A 329 9.59 23.45 -15.08
N VAL A 330 8.30 23.35 -15.35
CA VAL A 330 7.41 24.53 -15.44
C VAL A 330 6.26 24.43 -14.46
N LEU A 331 5.77 25.57 -13.98
CA LEU A 331 4.60 25.70 -13.11
C LEU A 331 4.70 24.93 -11.77
N ASN A 332 5.92 24.70 -11.26
CA ASN A 332 6.11 24.08 -9.95
C ASN A 332 6.35 25.16 -8.89
N THR A 333 5.87 24.89 -7.67
CA THR A 333 5.99 25.81 -6.53
C THR A 333 6.73 25.15 -5.38
N PHE A 334 7.87 25.72 -5.00
CA PHE A 334 8.63 25.31 -3.82
C PHE A 334 8.63 26.47 -2.84
N GLU A 335 8.16 26.24 -1.62
CA GLU A 335 7.96 27.34 -0.67
C GLU A 335 7.95 26.82 0.78
N ASN A 336 8.60 27.55 1.66
CA ASN A 336 8.63 27.27 3.09
C ASN A 336 9.16 25.87 3.44
N ASN A 337 10.09 25.30 2.67
CA ASN A 337 10.73 24.05 3.03
C ASN A 337 12.01 24.31 3.83
N TYR A 338 12.32 23.40 4.72
CA TYR A 338 13.61 23.36 5.41
C TYR A 338 14.62 22.54 4.63
N TRP A 339 15.79 23.13 4.38
CA TRP A 339 16.91 22.52 3.68
C TRP A 339 18.14 22.59 4.58
N ASP A 340 18.67 21.48 5.02
CA ASP A 340 19.85 21.47 5.92
C ASP A 340 21.12 22.05 5.28
N LYS A 341 21.16 22.10 3.95
CA LYS A 341 22.26 22.71 3.17
C LYS A 341 22.07 24.19 2.91
N TYR A 342 21.00 24.80 3.37
CA TYR A 342 20.75 26.22 3.22
C TYR A 342 21.68 27.03 4.13
N GLU A 343 22.51 27.91 3.54
CA GLU A 343 23.49 28.78 4.21
C GLU A 343 23.08 30.26 4.18
N GLY A 344 21.81 30.57 3.94
CA GLY A 344 21.32 31.96 3.93
C GLY A 344 21.16 32.56 5.33
N TYR A 345 20.67 33.79 5.38
CA TYR A 345 20.47 34.55 6.62
C TYR A 345 19.01 35.02 6.73
N ASP A 346 18.63 35.43 7.92
CA ASP A 346 17.32 35.94 8.30
C ASP A 346 17.56 37.26 9.07
N LEU A 347 17.50 38.39 8.38
CA LEU A 347 17.77 39.72 8.95
C LEU A 347 16.60 40.25 9.78
N ASN A 348 15.37 39.95 9.35
CA ASN A 348 14.16 40.43 9.98
C ASN A 348 13.69 39.54 11.15
N LYS A 349 14.32 38.36 11.33
CA LYS A 349 14.08 37.38 12.40
C LYS A 349 12.69 36.75 12.37
N ASP A 350 12.11 36.56 11.20
CA ASP A 350 10.82 35.91 11.00
C ASP A 350 10.96 34.38 10.84
N LYS A 351 12.18 33.84 10.89
CA LYS A 351 12.57 32.43 10.71
C LYS A 351 12.51 31.95 9.25
N ILE A 352 12.37 32.86 8.33
CA ILE A 352 12.42 32.63 6.89
C ILE A 352 13.73 33.20 6.37
N GLY A 353 14.39 32.51 5.48
CA GLY A 353 15.63 33.02 4.88
C GLY A 353 15.34 34.10 3.85
N ASP A 354 16.11 35.20 3.90
CA ASP A 354 15.98 36.34 2.99
C ASP A 354 16.53 36.07 1.60
N ILE A 355 17.29 34.99 1.42
CA ILE A 355 17.87 34.58 0.12
C ILE A 355 17.19 33.31 -0.35
N PRO A 356 16.68 33.25 -1.59
CA PRO A 356 16.12 32.04 -2.16
C PRO A 356 17.14 30.88 -2.19
N TYR A 357 16.68 29.65 -1.94
CA TYR A 357 17.48 28.44 -2.03
C TYR A 357 17.19 27.67 -3.32
N ARG A 358 18.23 27.13 -3.95
CA ARG A 358 18.15 26.27 -5.14
C ARG A 358 18.57 24.85 -4.75
N PRO A 359 17.63 23.91 -4.58
CA PRO A 359 17.92 22.56 -4.07
C PRO A 359 18.57 21.64 -5.11
N VAL A 360 18.60 22.03 -6.39
CA VAL A 360 19.26 21.27 -7.46
C VAL A 360 20.69 21.75 -7.62
N SER A 361 21.68 20.88 -7.34
CA SER A 361 23.09 21.20 -7.54
C SER A 361 23.55 20.86 -8.96
N MET A 362 24.60 21.52 -9.45
CA MET A 362 25.26 21.17 -10.72
C MET A 362 25.68 19.70 -10.74
N PHE A 363 26.27 19.22 -9.64
CA PHE A 363 26.71 17.83 -9.55
C PHE A 363 25.55 16.86 -9.61
N SER A 364 24.40 17.15 -8.99
CA SER A 364 23.18 16.33 -9.09
C SER A 364 22.70 16.19 -10.54
N MET A 365 22.79 17.26 -11.34
CA MET A 365 22.43 17.24 -12.76
C MET A 365 23.40 16.38 -13.60
N VAL A 366 24.68 16.37 -13.24
CA VAL A 366 25.68 15.49 -13.91
C VAL A 366 25.41 14.02 -13.57
N VAL A 367 25.17 13.71 -12.30
CA VAL A 367 24.89 12.33 -11.84
C VAL A 367 23.59 11.82 -12.44
N GLU A 368 22.56 12.66 -12.57
CA GLU A 368 21.27 12.25 -13.18
C GLU A 368 21.43 11.84 -14.66
N LYS A 369 22.30 12.54 -15.40
CA LYS A 369 22.60 12.20 -16.81
C LYS A 369 23.62 11.09 -16.96
N ASN A 370 24.51 10.95 -16.00
CA ASN A 370 25.62 10.00 -16.04
C ASN A 370 25.84 9.42 -14.62
N PRO A 371 25.07 8.40 -14.20
CA PRO A 371 25.15 7.82 -12.85
C PRO A 371 26.56 7.42 -12.41
N PRO A 372 27.46 6.89 -13.26
CA PRO A 372 28.84 6.62 -12.87
C PRO A 372 29.62 7.84 -12.33
N ALA A 373 29.20 9.07 -12.67
CA ALA A 373 29.81 10.28 -12.13
C ALA A 373 29.72 10.36 -10.60
N MET A 374 28.84 9.58 -9.97
CA MET A 374 28.76 9.45 -8.51
C MET A 374 30.10 9.03 -7.86
N MET A 375 30.98 8.37 -8.59
CA MET A 375 32.34 8.07 -8.13
C MET A 375 33.18 9.33 -7.80
N LEU A 376 32.80 10.49 -8.35
CA LEU A 376 33.44 11.76 -8.07
C LEU A 376 32.89 12.48 -6.82
N PHE A 377 31.91 11.90 -6.17
CA PHE A 377 31.29 12.48 -4.95
C PHE A 377 32.36 12.78 -3.88
N ARG A 378 32.31 13.97 -3.29
CA ARG A 378 33.31 14.50 -2.34
C ARG A 378 34.71 14.67 -2.91
N SER A 379 34.89 14.75 -4.22
CA SER A 379 36.15 15.08 -4.86
C SER A 379 36.37 16.59 -4.93
N LEU A 380 37.62 16.98 -5.29
CA LEU A 380 37.94 18.40 -5.56
C LEU A 380 37.02 18.99 -6.66
N ILE A 381 36.66 18.17 -7.67
CA ILE A 381 35.82 18.62 -8.80
C ILE A 381 34.43 18.99 -8.28
N THR A 382 33.81 18.16 -7.44
CA THR A 382 32.48 18.47 -6.87
C THR A 382 32.53 19.71 -6.00
N THR A 383 33.58 19.89 -5.19
CA THR A 383 33.78 21.10 -4.39
C THR A 383 33.91 22.36 -5.27
N LEU A 384 34.62 22.26 -6.41
CA LEU A 384 34.69 23.38 -7.36
C LEU A 384 33.35 23.68 -8.04
N MET A 385 32.59 22.65 -8.38
CA MET A 385 31.24 22.81 -8.93
C MET A 385 30.32 23.52 -7.92
N ASP A 386 30.31 23.10 -6.67
CA ASP A 386 29.49 23.71 -5.61
C ASP A 386 29.88 25.19 -5.38
N ARG A 387 31.17 25.52 -5.45
CA ARG A 387 31.62 26.93 -5.38
C ARG A 387 31.21 27.73 -6.61
N SER A 388 31.28 27.13 -7.80
CA SER A 388 30.92 27.79 -9.05
C SER A 388 29.44 28.15 -9.12
N GLU A 389 28.55 27.25 -8.64
CA GLU A 389 27.11 27.52 -8.61
C GLU A 389 26.74 28.61 -7.60
N LYS A 390 27.47 28.74 -6.49
CA LYS A 390 27.29 29.85 -5.53
C LYS A 390 27.68 31.20 -6.13
N VAL A 391 28.66 31.24 -7.05
CA VAL A 391 29.10 32.47 -7.71
C VAL A 391 28.23 32.78 -8.95
N ILE A 392 27.79 31.75 -9.68
CA ILE A 392 27.02 31.85 -10.89
C ILE A 392 25.73 31.05 -10.77
N PRO A 393 24.72 31.55 -10.04
CA PRO A 393 23.49 30.80 -9.77
C PRO A 393 22.69 30.37 -11.01
N SER A 394 22.92 31.02 -12.17
CA SER A 394 22.27 30.64 -13.44
C SER A 394 22.70 29.28 -14.01
N LEU A 395 23.71 28.64 -13.43
CA LEU A 395 24.15 27.29 -13.79
C LEU A 395 23.17 26.22 -13.32
N THR A 396 22.27 26.53 -12.39
CA THR A 396 21.20 25.66 -11.89
C THR A 396 19.82 26.17 -12.33
N PRO A 397 18.80 25.30 -12.45
CA PRO A 397 17.48 25.71 -12.94
C PRO A 397 16.84 26.80 -12.07
N GLU A 398 16.50 27.94 -12.66
CA GLU A 398 15.87 29.06 -11.93
C GLU A 398 14.46 28.76 -11.44
N GLN A 399 13.78 27.85 -12.09
CA GLN A 399 12.38 27.52 -11.81
C GLN A 399 12.20 26.59 -10.60
N LEU A 400 13.30 25.95 -10.14
CA LEU A 400 13.31 25.08 -8.97
C LEU A 400 13.99 25.79 -7.79
N LYS A 401 13.40 26.88 -7.35
CA LYS A 401 13.90 27.63 -6.18
C LYS A 401 12.80 27.73 -5.13
N ASP A 402 13.19 27.60 -3.89
CA ASP A 402 12.40 27.99 -2.73
C ASP A 402 12.68 29.45 -2.42
N ASN A 403 11.70 30.29 -2.57
CA ASN A 403 11.86 31.73 -2.34
C ASN A 403 11.84 32.09 -0.84
N HIS A 404 11.31 31.19 -0.01
CA HIS A 404 11.11 31.42 1.42
C HIS A 404 11.59 30.20 2.23
N PRO A 405 12.90 29.80 2.10
CA PRO A 405 13.42 28.63 2.81
C PRO A 405 13.36 28.85 4.33
N LEU A 406 13.03 27.82 5.08
CA LEU A 406 12.96 27.90 6.53
C LEU A 406 14.36 27.81 7.17
N MET A 407 14.61 28.65 8.19
CA MET A 407 15.86 28.64 8.95
C MET A 407 15.98 27.48 9.95
N LYS A 408 14.86 26.81 10.26
CA LYS A 408 14.82 25.68 11.21
C LYS A 408 13.84 24.61 10.72
N PRO A 409 14.11 23.33 11.02
CA PRO A 409 13.20 22.25 10.64
C PRO A 409 11.86 22.39 11.33
N LEU A 410 10.83 21.98 10.62
CA LEU A 410 9.48 21.86 11.16
C LEU A 410 9.42 20.66 12.12
N ARG A 411 8.62 20.77 13.14
CA ARG A 411 8.26 19.64 14.00
C ARG A 411 7.05 18.94 13.36
N LEU A 412 7.34 17.84 12.70
CA LEU A 412 6.35 17.04 11.98
C LEU A 412 5.96 15.79 12.77
#